data_348e3994aaa66c4a29f60b3646699f83
#
_entry.id   348e3994aaa66c4a29f60b3646699f83
#
_cell.length_a   1.000
_cell.length_b   1.000
_cell.length_c   1.000
_cell.angle_alpha   90.00
_cell.angle_beta   90.00
_cell.angle_gamma   90.00
#
_symmetry.space_group_name_H-M   'P 1'
#
loop_
_entity.id
_entity.type
_entity.pdbx_description
1 polymer ?
#
loop_
_entity_poly.entity_id
_entity_poly.type
_entity_poly.pdbx_seq_one_letter_code
_entity_poly.pdbx_strand_id
1 'polypeptide(L)'
;LFSATELLGQRYEKLDRLGIGSFGEVWKVRNIEKDPPDVYVAKIPLSKKLNAKFEKEARILISLAGHVNIPRVNEVIKTKDKKVLIQEFVQGKTLSEVIERELDEKEVESVMVQLFDVVAHAHDIGIIHRDIKPENVMVKPDGVIKLLDFGAAKELKDKEMSNTVTGSRPFMSPEQIMGKSQRRSDVWALGVVMYVLYTGMFPFYHDVEKVLMDMILEVPPSPPSKFNQDLNPKIERIILKCMEKNPENRYPDARALQNDITGSFPNYGKNILPLY
;
A
#
# COMPACT_ATOMS: atom_id res chain seq x y z
N LEU A 1 -13.94 -35.75 18.05
CA LEU A 1 -13.57 -34.67 18.96
C LEU A 1 -13.45 -33.39 18.15
N PHE A 2 -14.53 -32.58 18.09
CA PHE A 2 -14.49 -31.25 17.50
C PHE A 2 -13.62 -30.38 18.40
N SER A 3 -12.48 -29.92 17.90
CA SER A 3 -11.68 -28.90 18.56
C SER A 3 -12.56 -27.67 18.73
N ALA A 4 -12.73 -27.19 19.97
CA ALA A 4 -13.47 -25.97 20.24
C ALA A 4 -12.83 -24.84 19.42
N THR A 5 -13.55 -24.32 18.45
CA THR A 5 -13.07 -23.26 17.56
C THR A 5 -12.78 -22.04 18.43
N GLU A 6 -11.54 -21.54 18.42
CA GLU A 6 -11.17 -20.39 19.24
C GLU A 6 -11.86 -19.13 18.68
N LEU A 7 -12.80 -18.58 19.46
CA LEU A 7 -13.51 -17.35 19.11
C LEU A 7 -12.73 -16.13 19.61
N LEU A 8 -12.53 -15.16 18.72
CA LEU A 8 -12.03 -13.84 19.07
C LEU A 8 -13.20 -12.98 19.54
N GLY A 9 -13.13 -12.45 20.78
CA GLY A 9 -14.18 -11.63 21.36
C GLY A 9 -15.55 -12.31 21.42
N GLN A 10 -15.59 -13.65 21.54
CA GLN A 10 -16.79 -14.50 21.63
C GLN A 10 -17.66 -14.57 20.34
N ARG A 11 -17.37 -13.80 19.28
CA ARG A 11 -18.20 -13.73 18.09
C ARG A 11 -17.47 -13.89 16.73
N TYR A 12 -16.14 -13.83 16.71
CA TYR A 12 -15.37 -14.01 15.48
C TYR A 12 -14.66 -15.36 15.48
N GLU A 13 -15.13 -16.26 14.63
CA GLU A 13 -14.50 -17.55 14.40
C GLU A 13 -13.34 -17.41 13.42
N LYS A 14 -12.17 -17.93 13.79
CA LYS A 14 -11.00 -17.99 12.89
C LYS A 14 -11.27 -19.04 11.81
N LEU A 15 -11.08 -18.63 10.55
CA LEU A 15 -11.14 -19.52 9.37
C LEU A 15 -9.73 -19.88 8.91
N ASP A 16 -9.11 -18.99 8.14
CA ASP A 16 -7.82 -19.21 7.52
C ASP A 16 -6.81 -18.18 8.02
N ARG A 17 -5.57 -18.59 8.28
CA ARG A 17 -4.49 -17.66 8.53
C ARG A 17 -3.96 -17.13 7.21
N LEU A 18 -4.18 -15.83 6.95
CA LEU A 18 -3.77 -15.15 5.73
C LEU A 18 -2.29 -14.77 5.73
N GLY A 19 -1.70 -14.58 6.93
CA GLY A 19 -0.31 -14.24 7.05
C GLY A 19 0.18 -14.08 8.49
N ILE A 20 1.49 -13.99 8.62
CA ILE A 20 2.18 -13.64 9.85
C ILE A 20 3.28 -12.63 9.53
N GLY A 21 3.32 -11.54 10.26
CA GLY A 21 4.33 -10.50 10.12
C GLY A 21 5.06 -10.24 11.43
N SER A 22 6.00 -9.30 11.40
CA SER A 22 6.83 -8.94 12.56
C SER A 22 6.02 -8.43 13.76
N PHE A 23 4.78 -7.98 13.56
CA PHE A 23 3.96 -7.34 14.59
C PHE A 23 2.73 -8.13 14.96
N GLY A 24 2.22 -9.00 14.06
CA GLY A 24 0.97 -9.68 14.28
C GLY A 24 0.66 -10.78 13.28
N GLU A 25 -0.40 -11.50 13.58
CA GLU A 25 -1.02 -12.47 12.67
C GLU A 25 -2.22 -11.82 11.99
N VAL A 26 -2.46 -12.21 10.74
CA VAL A 26 -3.61 -11.80 9.94
C VAL A 26 -4.46 -13.02 9.66
N TRP A 27 -5.71 -12.99 10.10
CA TRP A 27 -6.66 -14.09 9.97
C TRP A 27 -7.90 -13.67 9.21
N LYS A 28 -8.38 -14.54 8.32
CA LYS A 28 -9.75 -14.50 7.84
C LYS A 28 -10.68 -15.01 8.94
N VAL A 29 -11.69 -14.23 9.26
CA VAL A 29 -12.63 -14.56 10.34
C VAL A 29 -14.08 -14.38 9.86
N ARG A 30 -15.03 -15.09 10.47
CA ARG A 30 -16.46 -14.85 10.23
C ARG A 30 -17.15 -14.42 11.54
N ASN A 31 -18.10 -13.52 11.41
CA ASN A 31 -18.96 -13.15 12.54
C ASN A 31 -20.11 -14.14 12.65
N ILE A 32 -20.13 -14.94 13.73
CA ILE A 32 -21.13 -15.99 13.96
C ILE A 32 -22.47 -15.47 14.47
N GLU A 33 -22.55 -14.19 14.85
CA GLU A 33 -23.80 -13.54 15.29
C GLU A 33 -24.64 -13.04 14.12
N LYS A 34 -24.13 -13.06 12.88
CA LYS A 34 -24.83 -12.64 11.68
C LYS A 34 -25.31 -13.85 10.85
N ASP A 35 -26.46 -13.69 10.21
CA ASP A 35 -27.01 -14.68 9.30
C ASP A 35 -27.46 -13.97 8.00
N PRO A 36 -26.84 -14.24 6.84
CA PRO A 36 -25.63 -15.07 6.68
C PRO A 36 -24.40 -14.47 7.33
N PRO A 37 -23.42 -15.28 7.76
CA PRO A 37 -22.22 -14.79 8.43
C PRO A 37 -21.38 -13.91 7.53
N ASP A 38 -21.04 -12.70 8.00
CA ASP A 38 -20.10 -11.81 7.32
C ASP A 38 -18.65 -12.23 7.58
N VAL A 39 -17.81 -12.04 6.57
CA VAL A 39 -16.39 -12.34 6.61
C VAL A 39 -15.56 -11.07 6.76
N TYR A 40 -14.55 -11.13 7.62
CA TYR A 40 -13.65 -10.03 7.96
C TYR A 40 -12.19 -10.49 7.99
N VAL A 41 -11.29 -9.53 8.13
CA VAL A 41 -9.89 -9.74 8.50
C VAL A 41 -9.70 -9.33 9.96
N ALA A 42 -9.09 -10.21 10.74
CA ALA A 42 -8.63 -9.92 12.10
C ALA A 42 -7.11 -9.77 12.10
N LYS A 43 -6.61 -8.59 12.46
CA LYS A 43 -5.18 -8.36 12.72
C LYS A 43 -4.94 -8.47 14.22
N ILE A 44 -4.16 -9.50 14.62
CA ILE A 44 -3.94 -9.91 16.00
C ILE A 44 -2.49 -9.59 16.38
N PRO A 45 -2.21 -8.69 17.33
CA PRO A 45 -0.83 -8.41 17.73
C PRO A 45 -0.15 -9.63 18.36
N LEU A 46 1.15 -9.83 18.12
CA LEU A 46 1.93 -10.91 18.74
C LEU A 46 1.98 -10.78 20.25
N SER A 47 1.99 -9.56 20.79
CA SER A 47 1.99 -9.29 22.23
C SER A 47 1.19 -8.04 22.57
N LYS A 48 0.80 -7.89 23.85
CA LYS A 48 0.11 -6.69 24.36
C LYS A 48 0.90 -5.39 24.19
N LYS A 49 2.23 -5.46 24.12
CA LYS A 49 3.10 -4.30 23.88
C LYS A 49 2.83 -3.64 22.52
N LEU A 50 2.28 -4.40 21.57
CA LEU A 50 1.94 -3.93 20.24
C LEU A 50 0.52 -3.37 20.11
N ASN A 51 -0.30 -3.41 21.16
CA ASN A 51 -1.69 -2.93 21.12
C ASN A 51 -1.78 -1.48 20.62
N ALA A 52 -0.91 -0.60 21.10
CA ALA A 52 -0.91 0.82 20.68
C ALA A 52 -0.68 0.99 19.19
N LYS A 53 0.13 0.12 18.56
CA LYS A 53 0.36 0.15 17.10
C LYS A 53 -0.91 -0.20 16.34
N PHE A 54 -1.64 -1.24 16.75
CA PHE A 54 -2.89 -1.66 16.11
C PHE A 54 -4.03 -0.66 16.31
N GLU A 55 -4.09 -0.04 17.47
CA GLU A 55 -5.02 1.07 17.72
C GLU A 55 -4.71 2.30 16.86
N LYS A 56 -3.42 2.62 16.68
CA LYS A 56 -3.01 3.69 15.79
C LYS A 56 -3.40 3.40 14.34
N GLU A 57 -3.16 2.19 13.85
CA GLU A 57 -3.58 1.75 12.52
C GLU A 57 -5.10 1.89 12.35
N ALA A 58 -5.87 1.42 13.34
CA ALA A 58 -7.33 1.57 13.33
C ALA A 58 -7.77 3.04 13.25
N ARG A 59 -7.18 3.93 14.05
CA ARG A 59 -7.49 5.37 14.00
C ARG A 59 -7.17 5.98 12.64
N ILE A 60 -6.04 5.63 12.03
CA ILE A 60 -5.65 6.09 10.69
C ILE A 60 -6.68 5.63 9.66
N LEU A 61 -7.04 4.34 9.65
CA LEU A 61 -8.05 3.80 8.74
C LEU A 61 -9.43 4.46 8.94
N ILE A 62 -9.81 4.75 10.18
CA ILE A 62 -11.06 5.47 10.48
C ILE A 62 -11.01 6.91 9.95
N SER A 63 -9.87 7.60 10.06
CA SER A 63 -9.72 8.96 9.52
C SER A 63 -9.74 9.01 7.99
N LEU A 64 -9.40 7.90 7.33
CA LEU A 64 -9.47 7.70 5.88
C LEU A 64 -10.82 7.12 5.41
N ALA A 65 -11.75 6.85 6.34
CA ALA A 65 -13.00 6.18 6.03
C ALA A 65 -13.85 6.99 5.03
N GLY A 66 -14.58 6.27 4.18
CA GLY A 66 -15.39 6.84 3.11
C GLY A 66 -14.69 6.82 1.73
N HIS A 67 -13.37 6.66 1.67
CA HIS A 67 -12.68 6.48 0.40
C HIS A 67 -12.84 5.03 -0.12
N VAL A 68 -13.29 4.88 -1.37
CA VAL A 68 -13.59 3.56 -1.96
C VAL A 68 -12.37 2.62 -1.96
N ASN A 69 -11.17 3.15 -2.06
CA ASN A 69 -9.92 2.39 -2.13
C ASN A 69 -9.27 2.12 -0.76
N ILE A 70 -9.99 2.39 0.36
CA ILE A 70 -9.54 2.09 1.72
C ILE A 70 -10.40 0.96 2.31
N PRO A 71 -9.80 -0.07 2.95
CA PRO A 71 -10.57 -1.07 3.68
C PRO A 71 -11.30 -0.44 4.87
N ARG A 72 -12.57 -0.80 5.05
CA ARG A 72 -13.36 -0.31 6.18
C ARG A 72 -12.93 -0.98 7.48
N VAL A 73 -12.80 -0.19 8.55
CA VAL A 73 -12.69 -0.72 9.90
C VAL A 73 -14.09 -1.09 10.38
N ASN A 74 -14.25 -2.33 10.83
CA ASN A 74 -15.49 -2.75 11.48
C ASN A 74 -15.45 -2.34 12.96
N GLU A 75 -14.42 -2.76 13.68
CA GLU A 75 -14.21 -2.44 15.09
C GLU A 75 -12.82 -2.83 15.58
N VAL A 76 -12.52 -2.44 16.81
CA VAL A 76 -11.37 -2.95 17.56
C VAL A 76 -11.90 -3.69 18.80
N ILE A 77 -11.66 -4.99 18.86
CA ILE A 77 -12.09 -5.81 19.99
C ILE A 77 -10.95 -6.07 20.97
N LYS A 78 -11.28 -6.23 22.24
CA LYS A 78 -10.33 -6.67 23.26
C LYS A 78 -10.53 -8.17 23.51
N THR A 79 -9.47 -8.95 23.37
CA THR A 79 -9.48 -10.38 23.69
C THR A 79 -8.30 -10.71 24.60
N LYS A 80 -8.56 -11.19 25.83
CA LYS A 80 -7.55 -11.34 26.89
C LYS A 80 -6.84 -10.00 27.12
N ASP A 81 -5.55 -9.90 26.74
CA ASP A 81 -4.71 -8.71 26.88
C ASP A 81 -4.36 -8.02 25.53
N LYS A 82 -4.93 -8.51 24.41
CA LYS A 82 -4.66 -8.02 23.07
C LYS A 82 -5.83 -7.18 22.54
N LYS A 83 -5.49 -6.17 21.72
CA LYS A 83 -6.46 -5.38 20.93
C LYS A 83 -6.38 -5.82 19.49
N VAL A 84 -7.45 -6.43 19.00
CA VAL A 84 -7.54 -7.02 17.67
C VAL A 84 -8.32 -6.07 16.78
N LEU A 85 -7.73 -5.69 15.66
CA LEU A 85 -8.38 -4.88 14.62
C LEU A 85 -9.19 -5.78 13.70
N ILE A 86 -10.49 -5.53 13.61
CA ILE A 86 -11.43 -6.20 12.69
C ILE A 86 -11.72 -5.22 11.55
N GLN A 87 -11.42 -5.64 10.33
CA GLN A 87 -11.59 -4.82 9.13
C GLN A 87 -12.19 -5.62 7.97
N GLU A 88 -12.60 -4.92 6.92
CA GLU A 88 -13.12 -5.48 5.67
C GLU A 88 -12.21 -6.59 5.14
N PHE A 89 -12.80 -7.75 4.81
CA PHE A 89 -12.12 -8.75 4.00
C PHE A 89 -12.25 -8.37 2.53
N VAL A 90 -11.14 -8.02 1.92
CA VAL A 90 -11.10 -7.69 0.49
C VAL A 90 -10.92 -8.97 -0.30
N GLN A 91 -11.97 -9.42 -0.97
CA GLN A 91 -11.89 -10.54 -1.89
C GLN A 91 -11.20 -10.07 -3.18
N GLY A 92 -10.09 -10.70 -3.54
CA GLY A 92 -9.32 -10.32 -4.72
C GLY A 92 -7.94 -10.96 -4.73
N LYS A 93 -7.08 -10.43 -5.60
CA LYS A 93 -5.65 -10.76 -5.70
C LYS A 93 -4.83 -9.55 -5.34
N THR A 94 -3.62 -9.74 -4.82
CA THR A 94 -2.66 -8.64 -4.71
C THR A 94 -2.25 -8.15 -6.10
N LEU A 95 -1.89 -6.88 -6.21
CA LEU A 95 -1.34 -6.35 -7.46
C LEU A 95 -0.08 -7.12 -7.87
N SER A 96 0.71 -7.61 -6.88
CA SER A 96 1.87 -8.47 -7.12
C SER A 96 1.49 -9.75 -7.86
N GLU A 97 0.37 -10.40 -7.47
CA GLU A 97 -0.15 -11.59 -8.18
C GLU A 97 -0.74 -11.24 -9.56
N VAL A 98 -1.36 -10.07 -9.68
CA VAL A 98 -1.95 -9.62 -10.96
C VAL A 98 -0.88 -9.33 -12.00
N ILE A 99 0.26 -8.75 -11.61
CA ILE A 99 1.37 -8.42 -12.53
C ILE A 99 2.29 -9.61 -12.85
N GLU A 100 2.00 -10.82 -12.39
CA GLU A 100 2.64 -12.04 -12.91
C GLU A 100 2.38 -12.22 -14.41
N ARG A 101 1.30 -11.62 -14.93
CA ARG A 101 1.07 -11.40 -16.35
C ARG A 101 1.34 -9.95 -16.75
N GLU A 102 1.67 -9.73 -17.99
CA GLU A 102 1.76 -8.38 -18.55
C GLU A 102 0.38 -7.70 -18.53
N LEU A 103 0.34 -6.46 -18.08
CA LEU A 103 -0.84 -5.59 -18.11
C LEU A 103 -0.78 -4.70 -19.35
N ASP A 104 -1.92 -4.47 -20.00
CA ASP A 104 -1.99 -3.47 -21.04
C ASP A 104 -2.00 -2.04 -20.43
N GLU A 105 -1.78 -1.04 -21.26
CA GLU A 105 -1.68 0.36 -20.84
C GLU A 105 -2.94 0.85 -20.10
N LYS A 106 -4.13 0.41 -20.54
CA LYS A 106 -5.41 0.80 -19.91
C LYS A 106 -5.57 0.20 -18.53
N GLU A 107 -5.11 -1.04 -18.35
CA GLU A 107 -5.11 -1.73 -17.07
C GLU A 107 -4.15 -1.05 -16.09
N VAL A 108 -2.94 -0.70 -16.56
CA VAL A 108 -1.98 0.08 -15.76
C VAL A 108 -2.56 1.43 -15.36
N GLU A 109 -3.13 2.19 -16.31
CA GLU A 109 -3.82 3.46 -16.03
C GLU A 109 -4.91 3.30 -14.98
N SER A 110 -5.78 2.28 -15.13
CA SER A 110 -6.88 2.01 -14.20
C SER A 110 -6.41 1.80 -12.76
N VAL A 111 -5.32 1.04 -12.57
CA VAL A 111 -4.71 0.82 -11.25
C VAL A 111 -4.10 2.11 -10.72
N MET A 112 -3.30 2.80 -11.54
CA MET A 112 -2.54 3.97 -11.09
C MET A 112 -3.42 5.16 -10.74
N VAL A 113 -4.50 5.39 -11.51
CA VAL A 113 -5.49 6.44 -11.20
C VAL A 113 -6.06 6.27 -9.79
N GLN A 114 -6.47 5.06 -9.45
CA GLN A 114 -7.03 4.76 -8.14
C GLN A 114 -5.96 4.86 -7.04
N LEU A 115 -4.73 4.40 -7.33
CA LEU A 115 -3.63 4.44 -6.37
C LEU A 115 -3.19 5.88 -6.08
N PHE A 116 -3.13 6.75 -7.10
CA PHE A 116 -2.86 8.18 -6.89
C PHE A 116 -3.96 8.84 -6.06
N ASP A 117 -5.21 8.52 -6.33
CA ASP A 117 -6.35 9.13 -5.66
C ASP A 117 -6.38 8.80 -4.16
N VAL A 118 -6.18 7.51 -3.81
CA VAL A 118 -6.14 7.10 -2.39
C VAL A 118 -4.95 7.66 -1.65
N VAL A 119 -3.77 7.74 -2.28
CA VAL A 119 -2.58 8.32 -1.63
C VAL A 119 -2.71 9.85 -1.52
N ALA A 120 -3.27 10.52 -2.54
CA ALA A 120 -3.58 11.94 -2.46
C ALA A 120 -4.58 12.25 -1.35
N HIS A 121 -5.65 11.45 -1.21
CA HIS A 121 -6.60 11.57 -0.10
C HIS A 121 -5.91 11.44 1.27
N ALA A 122 -5.00 10.47 1.43
CA ALA A 122 -4.23 10.32 2.66
C ALA A 122 -3.33 11.56 2.92
N HIS A 123 -2.65 12.06 1.89
CA HIS A 123 -1.80 13.25 1.99
C HIS A 123 -2.58 14.52 2.32
N ASP A 124 -3.80 14.70 1.79
CA ASP A 124 -4.67 15.84 2.06
C ASP A 124 -5.02 15.97 3.55
N ILE A 125 -5.18 14.84 4.25
CA ILE A 125 -5.43 14.81 5.71
C ILE A 125 -4.17 14.61 6.56
N GLY A 126 -2.99 14.73 5.95
CA GLY A 126 -1.71 14.70 6.66
C GLY A 126 -1.19 13.30 7.01
N ILE A 127 -1.65 12.26 6.33
CA ILE A 127 -1.18 10.87 6.53
C ILE A 127 -0.21 10.50 5.40
N ILE A 128 0.93 9.90 5.77
CA ILE A 128 1.87 9.25 4.84
C ILE A 128 1.85 7.74 5.06
N HIS A 129 1.82 6.97 3.97
CA HIS A 129 1.68 5.51 4.03
C HIS A 129 2.98 4.79 4.38
N ARG A 130 4.08 5.15 3.72
CA ARG A 130 5.47 4.68 3.91
C ARG A 130 5.78 3.25 3.49
N ASP A 131 4.81 2.48 3.02
CA ASP A 131 5.00 1.10 2.53
C ASP A 131 4.11 0.80 1.31
N ILE A 132 4.09 1.73 0.33
CA ILE A 132 3.38 1.53 -0.95
C ILE A 132 4.18 0.55 -1.80
N LYS A 133 3.53 -0.57 -2.18
CA LYS A 133 4.08 -1.64 -3.01
C LYS A 133 2.95 -2.53 -3.54
N PRO A 134 3.18 -3.31 -4.60
CA PRO A 134 2.15 -4.18 -5.19
C PRO A 134 1.52 -5.18 -4.22
N GLU A 135 2.27 -5.69 -3.23
CA GLU A 135 1.77 -6.63 -2.22
C GLU A 135 0.75 -5.99 -1.26
N ASN A 136 0.81 -4.66 -1.11
CA ASN A 136 -0.12 -3.90 -0.28
C ASN A 136 -1.30 -3.31 -1.07
N VAL A 137 -1.47 -3.67 -2.32
CA VAL A 137 -2.60 -3.27 -3.17
C VAL A 137 -3.41 -4.51 -3.52
N MET A 138 -4.63 -4.62 -3.00
CA MET A 138 -5.58 -5.66 -3.41
C MET A 138 -6.38 -5.17 -4.61
N VAL A 139 -6.53 -6.03 -5.60
CA VAL A 139 -7.36 -5.81 -6.78
C VAL A 139 -8.56 -6.73 -6.69
N LYS A 140 -9.76 -6.14 -6.71
CA LYS A 140 -11.02 -6.89 -6.72
C LYS A 140 -11.39 -7.35 -8.13
N PRO A 141 -12.30 -8.35 -8.28
CA PRO A 141 -12.76 -8.80 -9.59
C PRO A 141 -13.38 -7.68 -10.45
N ASP A 142 -13.98 -6.67 -9.81
CA ASP A 142 -14.57 -5.50 -10.48
C ASP A 142 -13.53 -4.41 -10.86
N GLY A 143 -12.24 -4.67 -10.64
CA GLY A 143 -11.13 -3.74 -10.92
C GLY A 143 -10.92 -2.65 -9.87
N VAL A 144 -11.78 -2.57 -8.85
CA VAL A 144 -11.55 -1.65 -7.74
C VAL A 144 -10.35 -2.11 -6.93
N ILE A 145 -9.39 -1.21 -6.68
CA ILE A 145 -8.27 -1.53 -5.79
C ILE A 145 -8.57 -1.15 -4.33
N LYS A 146 -7.87 -1.78 -3.41
CA LYS A 146 -7.82 -1.40 -2.00
C LYS A 146 -6.36 -1.32 -1.55
N LEU A 147 -5.95 -0.15 -1.06
CA LEU A 147 -4.63 0.04 -0.46
C LEU A 147 -4.66 -0.47 0.98
N LEU A 148 -3.85 -1.47 1.25
CA LEU A 148 -3.77 -2.18 2.53
C LEU A 148 -2.61 -1.67 3.40
N ASP A 149 -2.59 -2.12 4.65
CA ASP A 149 -1.48 -2.06 5.60
C ASP A 149 -0.98 -0.64 5.94
N PHE A 150 -1.80 0.07 6.70
CA PHE A 150 -1.44 1.36 7.30
C PHE A 150 -0.65 1.22 8.61
N GLY A 151 -0.17 0.01 8.93
CA GLY A 151 0.64 -0.26 10.13
C GLY A 151 1.97 0.49 10.18
N ALA A 152 2.50 0.87 9.02
CA ALA A 152 3.67 1.73 8.87
C ALA A 152 3.33 3.23 8.79
N ALA A 153 2.06 3.61 8.61
CA ALA A 153 1.65 4.98 8.33
C ALA A 153 1.94 5.95 9.49
N LYS A 154 2.12 7.23 9.16
CA LYS A 154 2.43 8.31 10.10
C LYS A 154 1.57 9.55 9.82
N GLU A 155 1.08 10.18 10.89
CA GLU A 155 0.50 11.52 10.85
C GLU A 155 1.61 12.59 10.84
N LEU A 156 1.51 13.58 9.96
CA LEU A 156 2.51 14.64 9.81
C LEU A 156 2.45 15.69 10.94
N LYS A 157 1.47 15.62 11.84
CA LYS A 157 1.37 16.51 13.01
C LYS A 157 2.50 16.31 14.02
N ASP A 158 3.08 15.11 14.05
CA ASP A 158 4.22 14.80 14.87
C ASP A 158 5.47 15.36 14.18
N LYS A 159 5.98 16.48 14.65
CA LYS A 159 7.22 17.13 14.17
C LYS A 159 8.47 16.27 14.35
N GLU A 160 8.35 15.09 14.89
CA GLU A 160 9.45 14.16 15.03
C GLU A 160 9.64 13.37 13.73
N MET A 161 10.73 13.68 13.05
CA MET A 161 11.27 12.82 12.00
C MET A 161 11.48 11.43 12.60
N SER A 162 10.74 10.45 12.09
CA SER A 162 10.91 9.06 12.55
C SER A 162 12.30 8.58 12.15
N ASN A 163 13.17 8.38 13.12
CA ASN A 163 14.48 7.75 12.91
C ASN A 163 14.39 6.23 12.69
N THR A 164 13.22 5.71 12.33
CA THR A 164 12.99 4.29 12.12
C THR A 164 12.95 4.00 10.63
N VAL A 165 13.88 3.17 10.16
CA VAL A 165 13.84 2.60 8.81
C VAL A 165 12.63 1.67 8.72
N THR A 166 11.67 2.01 7.88
CA THR A 166 10.42 1.27 7.71
C THR A 166 10.05 1.26 6.23
N GLY A 167 9.59 0.12 5.72
CA GLY A 167 9.16 -0.06 4.34
C GLY A 167 9.83 -1.26 3.67
N SER A 168 9.36 -1.60 2.48
CA SER A 168 9.89 -2.69 1.66
C SER A 168 11.04 -2.19 0.79
N ARG A 169 12.20 -2.79 0.91
CA ARG A 169 13.50 -2.31 0.39
C ARG A 169 13.46 -1.77 -1.04
N PRO A 170 12.96 -2.48 -2.05
CA PRO A 170 12.98 -1.99 -3.44
C PRO A 170 12.14 -0.73 -3.67
N PHE A 171 11.16 -0.45 -2.81
CA PHE A 171 10.22 0.68 -2.92
C PHE A 171 10.59 1.86 -2.01
N MET A 172 11.61 1.70 -1.14
CA MET A 172 12.04 2.76 -0.23
C MET A 172 12.71 3.92 -0.97
N SER A 173 12.37 5.12 -0.56
CA SER A 173 13.08 6.33 -1.02
C SER A 173 14.42 6.52 -0.30
N PRO A 174 15.36 7.29 -0.89
CA PRO A 174 16.64 7.61 -0.27
C PRO A 174 16.49 8.15 1.15
N GLU A 175 15.59 9.10 1.37
CA GLU A 175 15.36 9.67 2.69
C GLU A 175 14.71 8.71 3.69
N GLN A 176 13.92 7.71 3.21
CA GLN A 176 13.40 6.65 4.09
C GLN A 176 14.52 5.74 4.60
N ILE A 177 15.48 5.39 3.74
CA ILE A 177 16.68 4.62 4.13
C ILE A 177 17.44 5.37 5.23
N MET A 178 17.46 6.71 5.18
CA MET A 178 18.05 7.57 6.20
C MET A 178 17.12 7.83 7.40
N GLY A 179 15.97 7.16 7.50
CA GLY A 179 15.01 7.31 8.58
C GLY A 179 14.10 8.56 8.51
N LYS A 180 14.08 9.26 7.39
CA LYS A 180 13.34 10.53 7.20
C LYS A 180 12.19 10.34 6.21
N SER A 181 10.98 10.02 6.68
CA SER A 181 9.82 9.83 5.81
C SER A 181 8.99 11.11 5.69
N GLN A 182 8.50 11.39 4.49
CA GLN A 182 7.65 12.53 4.15
C GLN A 182 6.68 12.18 3.01
N ARG A 183 5.76 13.07 2.61
CA ARG A 183 4.85 12.83 1.46
C ARG A 183 5.60 12.46 0.18
N ARG A 184 6.75 13.07 -0.06
CA ARG A 184 7.61 12.78 -1.22
C ARG A 184 8.21 11.37 -1.21
N SER A 185 8.22 10.71 -0.05
CA SER A 185 8.62 9.30 0.05
C SER A 185 7.57 8.37 -0.56
N ASP A 186 6.28 8.67 -0.34
CA ASP A 186 5.18 7.95 -1.02
C ASP A 186 5.17 8.24 -2.53
N VAL A 187 5.50 9.48 -2.94
CA VAL A 187 5.67 9.83 -4.37
C VAL A 187 6.76 9.00 -5.03
N TRP A 188 7.90 8.79 -4.37
CA TRP A 188 8.94 7.88 -4.84
C TRP A 188 8.41 6.46 -5.03
N ALA A 189 7.73 5.91 -4.02
CA ALA A 189 7.18 4.57 -4.09
C ALA A 189 6.15 4.41 -5.22
N LEU A 190 5.29 5.42 -5.46
CA LEU A 190 4.38 5.48 -6.62
C LEU A 190 5.17 5.46 -7.95
N GLY A 191 6.28 6.19 -8.03
CA GLY A 191 7.18 6.15 -9.18
C GLY A 191 7.78 4.77 -9.43
N VAL A 192 8.21 4.06 -8.37
CA VAL A 192 8.73 2.69 -8.47
C VAL A 192 7.63 1.72 -8.93
N VAL A 193 6.41 1.84 -8.38
CA VAL A 193 5.26 1.02 -8.81
C VAL A 193 4.95 1.25 -10.29
N MET A 194 4.88 2.53 -10.74
CA MET A 194 4.71 2.84 -12.18
C MET A 194 5.81 2.20 -13.02
N TYR A 195 7.06 2.35 -12.60
CA TYR A 195 8.21 1.78 -13.31
C TYR A 195 8.02 0.27 -13.50
N VAL A 196 7.69 -0.46 -12.43
CA VAL A 196 7.45 -1.91 -12.49
C VAL A 196 6.28 -2.26 -13.40
N LEU A 197 5.17 -1.53 -13.31
CA LEU A 197 3.97 -1.80 -14.11
C LEU A 197 4.20 -1.58 -15.62
N TYR A 198 5.00 -0.57 -15.99
CA TYR A 198 5.28 -0.26 -17.41
C TYR A 198 6.44 -1.05 -18.02
N THR A 199 7.34 -1.60 -17.19
CA THR A 199 8.56 -2.25 -17.70
C THR A 199 8.69 -3.72 -17.31
N GLY A 200 7.93 -4.20 -16.35
CA GLY A 200 8.11 -5.52 -15.72
C GLY A 200 9.42 -5.64 -14.91
N MET A 201 10.17 -4.55 -14.71
CA MET A 201 11.49 -4.55 -14.09
C MET A 201 11.53 -3.62 -12.90
N PHE A 202 12.36 -3.94 -11.89
CA PHE A 202 12.67 -2.99 -10.83
C PHE A 202 13.69 -1.94 -11.32
N PRO A 203 13.54 -0.64 -10.94
CA PRO A 203 14.52 0.39 -11.27
C PRO A 203 15.88 0.16 -10.60
N PHE A 204 15.86 -0.52 -9.44
CA PHE A 204 17.03 -0.93 -8.68
C PHE A 204 16.81 -2.36 -8.19
N TYR A 205 17.78 -3.22 -8.44
CA TYR A 205 17.75 -4.61 -7.97
C TYR A 205 19.16 -5.12 -7.65
N HIS A 206 19.30 -5.75 -6.51
CA HIS A 206 20.49 -6.49 -6.12
C HIS A 206 20.15 -7.48 -5.00
N ASP A 207 20.76 -8.68 -5.01
CA ASP A 207 20.53 -9.72 -4.00
C ASP A 207 21.10 -9.34 -2.63
N VAL A 208 22.15 -8.53 -2.60
CA VAL A 208 22.73 -8.01 -1.36
C VAL A 208 22.02 -6.71 -0.97
N GLU A 209 21.31 -6.73 0.14
CA GLU A 209 20.50 -5.60 0.63
C GLU A 209 21.30 -4.29 0.72
N LYS A 210 22.54 -4.34 1.22
CA LYS A 210 23.38 -3.14 1.32
C LYS A 210 23.64 -2.51 -0.05
N VAL A 211 23.96 -3.33 -1.05
CA VAL A 211 24.23 -2.85 -2.42
C VAL A 211 22.96 -2.25 -3.02
N LEU A 212 21.80 -2.88 -2.82
CA LEU A 212 20.52 -2.32 -3.24
C LEU A 212 20.28 -0.94 -2.62
N MET A 213 20.52 -0.78 -1.32
CA MET A 213 20.39 0.52 -0.65
C MET A 213 21.35 1.56 -1.21
N ASP A 214 22.62 1.21 -1.44
CA ASP A 214 23.62 2.10 -2.04
C ASP A 214 23.17 2.52 -3.46
N MET A 215 22.61 1.62 -4.25
CA MET A 215 22.03 1.94 -5.57
C MET A 215 20.85 2.92 -5.45
N ILE A 216 19.94 2.69 -4.51
CA ILE A 216 18.82 3.61 -4.28
C ILE A 216 19.30 5.00 -3.87
N LEU A 217 20.37 5.08 -3.07
CA LEU A 217 20.92 6.35 -2.61
C LEU A 217 21.64 7.12 -3.73
N GLU A 218 22.41 6.44 -4.58
CA GLU A 218 23.45 7.07 -5.40
C GLU A 218 23.24 6.91 -6.91
N VAL A 219 22.68 5.76 -7.36
CA VAL A 219 22.61 5.43 -8.78
C VAL A 219 21.31 5.96 -9.39
N PRO A 220 21.34 6.74 -10.51
CA PRO A 220 20.11 7.11 -11.21
C PRO A 220 19.43 5.87 -11.80
N PRO A 221 18.08 5.82 -11.84
CA PRO A 221 17.37 4.71 -12.47
C PRO A 221 17.62 4.69 -13.98
N SER A 222 17.66 3.51 -14.59
CA SER A 222 17.64 3.40 -16.05
C SER A 222 16.33 3.99 -16.59
N PRO A 223 16.34 4.69 -17.74
CA PRO A 223 15.11 5.16 -18.36
C PRO A 223 14.15 3.99 -18.65
N PRO A 224 12.85 4.09 -18.29
CA PRO A 224 11.85 3.06 -18.61
C PRO A 224 11.80 2.67 -20.08
N SER A 225 12.01 3.63 -21.00
CA SER A 225 12.05 3.41 -22.46
C SER A 225 13.11 2.41 -22.91
N LYS A 226 14.13 2.15 -22.09
CA LYS A 226 15.11 1.09 -22.35
C LYS A 226 14.47 -0.30 -22.38
N PHE A 227 13.42 -0.50 -21.63
CA PHE A 227 12.72 -1.79 -21.47
C PHE A 227 11.35 -1.80 -22.17
N ASN A 228 10.71 -0.64 -22.32
CA ASN A 228 9.45 -0.45 -23.04
C ASN A 228 9.60 0.71 -24.00
N GLN A 229 9.94 0.40 -25.27
CA GLN A 229 10.22 1.42 -26.31
C GLN A 229 8.96 2.19 -26.73
N ASP A 230 7.78 1.64 -26.51
CA ASP A 230 6.49 2.25 -26.86
C ASP A 230 5.93 3.15 -25.74
N LEU A 231 6.65 3.24 -24.63
CA LEU A 231 6.22 4.06 -23.49
C LEU A 231 6.12 5.53 -23.87
N ASN A 232 4.99 6.15 -23.55
CA ASN A 232 4.79 7.58 -23.75
C ASN A 232 5.90 8.39 -23.03
N PRO A 233 6.66 9.24 -23.77
CA PRO A 233 7.77 10.03 -23.20
C PRO A 233 7.35 10.92 -22.02
N LYS A 234 6.09 11.38 -21.98
CA LYS A 234 5.59 12.16 -20.86
C LYS A 234 5.44 11.30 -19.59
N ILE A 235 4.99 10.06 -19.74
CA ILE A 235 4.91 9.11 -18.61
C ILE A 235 6.30 8.77 -18.11
N GLU A 236 7.26 8.48 -18.99
CA GLU A 236 8.66 8.27 -18.61
C GLU A 236 9.21 9.44 -17.78
N ARG A 237 9.03 10.68 -18.25
CA ARG A 237 9.46 11.88 -17.52
C ARG A 237 8.84 11.97 -16.13
N ILE A 238 7.56 11.63 -15.99
CA ILE A 238 6.85 11.64 -14.70
C ILE A 238 7.43 10.58 -13.76
N ILE A 239 7.64 9.36 -14.27
CA ILE A 239 8.24 8.27 -13.50
C ILE A 239 9.62 8.69 -12.99
N LEU A 240 10.49 9.20 -13.86
CA LEU A 240 11.84 9.63 -13.49
C LEU A 240 11.81 10.79 -12.49
N LYS A 241 10.89 11.75 -12.65
CA LYS A 241 10.70 12.85 -11.71
C LYS A 241 10.27 12.36 -10.31
N CYS A 242 9.41 11.35 -10.22
CA CYS A 242 9.07 10.72 -8.93
C CYS A 242 10.30 10.09 -8.26
N MET A 243 11.27 9.61 -9.04
CA MET A 243 12.47 8.93 -8.56
C MET A 243 13.73 9.82 -8.52
N GLU A 244 13.59 11.15 -8.53
CA GLU A 244 14.68 12.08 -8.24
C GLU A 244 15.27 11.82 -6.85
N LYS A 245 16.60 11.78 -6.74
CA LYS A 245 17.29 11.47 -5.47
C LYS A 245 17.01 12.55 -4.42
N ASN A 246 17.10 13.82 -4.81
CA ASN A 246 16.68 14.92 -3.94
C ASN A 246 15.15 15.00 -3.90
N PRO A 247 14.52 14.81 -2.73
CA PRO A 247 13.06 14.87 -2.63
C PRO A 247 12.46 16.21 -3.06
N GLU A 248 13.20 17.32 -2.96
CA GLU A 248 12.72 18.65 -3.38
C GLU A 248 12.50 18.76 -4.89
N ASN A 249 13.14 17.90 -5.69
CA ASN A 249 12.96 17.84 -7.14
C ASN A 249 11.76 16.99 -7.57
N ARG A 250 11.14 16.24 -6.64
CA ARG A 250 9.93 15.44 -6.89
C ARG A 250 8.66 16.30 -6.78
N TYR A 251 7.52 15.68 -7.06
CA TYR A 251 6.22 16.26 -6.69
C TYR A 251 6.13 16.39 -5.17
N PRO A 252 5.56 17.50 -4.64
CA PRO A 252 5.47 17.73 -3.18
C PRO A 252 4.58 16.70 -2.48
N ASP A 253 3.61 16.15 -3.19
CA ASP A 253 2.65 15.14 -2.72
C ASP A 253 2.01 14.39 -3.89
N ALA A 254 1.14 13.41 -3.58
CA ALA A 254 0.46 12.61 -4.58
C ALA A 254 -0.60 13.40 -5.36
N ARG A 255 -1.17 14.48 -4.80
CA ARG A 255 -2.12 15.35 -5.50
C ARG A 255 -1.45 16.09 -6.65
N ALA A 256 -0.27 16.64 -6.42
CA ALA A 256 0.51 17.31 -7.47
C ALA A 256 0.94 16.33 -8.58
N LEU A 257 1.33 15.09 -8.23
CA LEU A 257 1.60 14.03 -9.19
C LEU A 257 0.34 13.68 -10.01
N GLN A 258 -0.80 13.47 -9.35
CA GLN A 258 -2.09 13.18 -9.99
C GLN A 258 -2.46 14.24 -11.01
N ASN A 259 -2.32 15.52 -10.68
CA ASN A 259 -2.65 16.63 -11.56
C ASN A 259 -1.77 16.66 -12.82
N ASP A 260 -0.47 16.35 -12.72
CA ASP A 260 0.43 16.34 -13.88
C ASP A 260 0.13 15.15 -14.81
N ILE A 261 -0.15 13.97 -14.25
CA ILE A 261 -0.38 12.76 -15.03
C ILE A 261 -1.76 12.70 -15.70
N THR A 262 -2.77 13.38 -15.15
CA THR A 262 -4.16 13.37 -15.65
C THR A 262 -4.25 13.63 -17.15
N GLY A 263 -3.48 14.60 -17.66
CA GLY A 263 -3.41 14.91 -19.09
C GLY A 263 -2.64 13.89 -19.94
N SER A 264 -2.05 12.86 -19.32
CA SER A 264 -1.26 11.81 -20.01
C SER A 264 -1.99 10.48 -20.04
N PHE A 265 -3.05 10.34 -19.26
CA PHE A 265 -3.89 9.15 -19.22
C PHE A 265 -5.18 9.40 -20.02
N PRO A 266 -5.31 8.86 -21.26
CA PRO A 266 -6.48 9.07 -22.11
C PRO A 266 -7.80 8.60 -21.48
N ASN A 267 -7.72 7.64 -20.55
CA ASN A 267 -8.86 7.04 -19.89
C ASN A 267 -9.07 7.56 -18.46
N TYR A 268 -8.33 8.61 -18.04
CA TYR A 268 -8.44 9.16 -16.69
C TYR A 268 -9.89 9.53 -16.34
N GLY A 269 -10.37 9.01 -15.20
CA GLY A 269 -11.76 9.23 -14.74
C GLY A 269 -12.83 8.47 -15.51
N LYS A 270 -12.46 7.63 -16.50
CA LYS A 270 -13.38 6.69 -17.16
C LYS A 270 -13.44 5.37 -16.38
N ASN A 271 -14.29 4.45 -16.84
CA ASN A 271 -14.59 3.21 -16.11
C ASN A 271 -13.37 2.48 -15.56
N ILE A 272 -13.48 2.03 -14.31
CA ILE A 272 -12.56 1.07 -13.70
C ILE A 272 -12.68 -0.25 -14.47
N LEU A 273 -11.54 -0.82 -14.87
CA LEU A 273 -11.50 -2.05 -15.66
C LEU A 273 -11.30 -3.27 -14.75
N PRO A 274 -12.09 -4.33 -14.91
CA PRO A 274 -11.78 -5.64 -14.33
C PRO A 274 -10.41 -6.12 -14.83
N LEU A 275 -9.56 -6.64 -13.93
CA LEU A 275 -8.20 -7.06 -14.28
C LEU A 275 -8.05 -8.59 -14.35
N TYR A 276 -9.08 -9.37 -14.00
CA TYR A 276 -9.13 -10.84 -14.13
C TYR A 276 -10.56 -11.36 -14.05
#